data_f790d6a529dbf6ec17e9a8e96f01db30
#
_entry.id   f790d6a529dbf6ec17e9a8e96f01db30
#
_cell.length_a   1.000
_cell.length_b   1.000
_cell.length_c   1.000
_cell.angle_alpha   90.00
_cell.angle_beta   90.00
_cell.angle_gamma   90.00
#
_symmetry.space_group_name_H-M   'P 1'
#
loop_
_entity.id
_entity.type
_entity.pdbx_description
1 polymer ?
#
loop_
_entity_poly.entity_id
_entity_poly.type
_entity_poly.pdbx_seq_one_letter_code
_entity_poly.pdbx_strand_id
1 'polypeptide(L)'
;MFSIIIPTFNNLEYFKVCLSSLKKNSKFKHEIIPHINVGSDGTKEYLDLNKINYTFTNYNAGICKGMNMAVKKATKEYILYAHDDFYFCPDWDEVLLNDVMKIQHNKFYLSGIMMNNGPLKFDCGNTLNNFNEEKLLNNFKNFNHFDFQGSTWAPHLIHKDLWKKVGGFSEEFYPGTGSDPDLN
;
A
#
# COMPACT_ATOMS: atom_id res chain seq x y z
N MET A 1 -7.63 -10.05 -7.62
CA MET A 1 -7.72 -9.77 -6.16
C MET A 1 -6.31 -9.83 -5.60
N PHE A 2 -5.97 -8.96 -4.66
CA PHE A 2 -4.60 -8.65 -4.27
C PHE A 2 -4.27 -9.17 -2.87
N SER A 3 -2.98 -9.47 -2.61
CA SER A 3 -2.41 -9.48 -1.26
C SER A 3 -1.84 -8.08 -1.01
N ILE A 4 -2.49 -7.34 -0.11
CA ILE A 4 -2.11 -5.97 0.24
C ILE A 4 -1.16 -6.03 1.41
N ILE A 5 0.06 -5.57 1.20
CA ILE A 5 1.14 -5.59 2.18
C ILE A 5 1.35 -4.18 2.70
N ILE A 6 1.29 -4.02 4.03
CA ILE A 6 1.35 -2.70 4.67
C ILE A 6 2.32 -2.76 5.84
N PRO A 7 3.58 -2.34 5.66
CA PRO A 7 4.48 -2.13 6.78
C PRO A 7 3.99 -0.97 7.65
N THR A 8 4.02 -1.14 8.97
CA THR A 8 3.64 -0.11 9.95
C THR A 8 4.65 -0.04 11.08
N PHE A 9 4.88 1.16 11.61
CA PHE A 9 5.77 1.42 12.74
C PHE A 9 5.13 2.42 13.69
N ASN A 10 4.46 1.90 14.74
CA ASN A 10 3.81 2.72 15.78
C ASN A 10 2.94 3.85 15.20
N ASN A 11 2.04 3.50 14.28
CA ASN A 11 1.20 4.47 13.55
C ASN A 11 -0.27 4.04 13.54
N LEU A 12 -0.76 3.48 14.64
CA LEU A 12 -2.07 2.83 14.76
C LEU A 12 -3.23 3.68 14.27
N GLU A 13 -3.27 4.97 14.61
CA GLU A 13 -4.43 5.80 14.29
C GLU A 13 -4.56 6.09 12.78
N TYR A 14 -3.45 6.34 12.08
CA TYR A 14 -3.44 6.43 10.62
C TYR A 14 -3.75 5.07 10.00
N PHE A 15 -3.18 4.00 10.54
CA PHE A 15 -3.41 2.65 10.06
C PHE A 15 -4.87 2.22 10.16
N LYS A 16 -5.60 2.62 11.20
CA LYS A 16 -7.05 2.41 11.30
C LYS A 16 -7.81 3.09 10.15
N VAL A 17 -7.44 4.31 9.78
CA VAL A 17 -8.04 5.03 8.65
C VAL A 17 -7.73 4.31 7.34
N CYS A 18 -6.49 3.88 7.13
CA CYS A 18 -6.08 3.09 5.97
C CYS A 18 -6.91 1.81 5.84
N LEU A 19 -6.98 0.99 6.88
CA LEU A 19 -7.76 -0.25 6.89
C LEU A 19 -9.27 -0.01 6.71
N SER A 20 -9.80 1.05 7.30
CA SER A 20 -11.21 1.44 7.14
C SER A 20 -11.51 1.83 5.69
N SER A 21 -10.65 2.64 5.07
CA SER A 21 -10.81 3.05 3.68
C SER A 21 -10.70 1.86 2.71
N LEU A 22 -9.77 0.95 2.93
CA LEU A 22 -9.66 -0.30 2.19
C LEU A 22 -10.96 -1.11 2.29
N LYS A 23 -11.47 -1.31 3.50
CA LYS A 23 -12.71 -2.08 3.72
C LYS A 23 -13.94 -1.41 3.10
N LYS A 24 -14.03 -0.08 3.19
CA LYS A 24 -15.18 0.72 2.71
C LYS A 24 -15.19 0.86 1.19
N ASN A 25 -14.03 1.06 0.57
CA ASN A 25 -13.89 1.57 -0.78
C ASN A 25 -13.41 0.52 -1.80
N SER A 26 -13.13 -0.71 -1.38
CA SER A 26 -12.80 -1.81 -2.30
C SER A 26 -14.07 -2.48 -2.83
N LYS A 27 -14.09 -2.77 -4.12
CA LYS A 27 -15.14 -3.61 -4.75
C LYS A 27 -14.92 -5.10 -4.53
N PHE A 28 -13.66 -5.51 -4.38
CA PHE A 28 -13.29 -6.91 -4.25
C PHE A 28 -12.78 -7.22 -2.84
N LYS A 29 -12.87 -8.49 -2.46
CA LYS A 29 -12.28 -8.97 -1.21
C LYS A 29 -10.78 -9.22 -1.42
N HIS A 30 -9.96 -8.46 -0.72
CA HIS A 30 -8.50 -8.59 -0.70
C HIS A 30 -8.01 -9.37 0.52
N GLU A 31 -6.77 -9.83 0.45
CA GLU A 31 -6.01 -10.33 1.58
C GLU A 31 -5.14 -9.18 2.09
N ILE A 32 -5.27 -8.81 3.35
CA ILE A 32 -4.47 -7.75 3.98
C ILE A 32 -3.47 -8.41 4.91
N ILE A 33 -2.17 -8.13 4.71
CA ILE A 33 -1.07 -8.71 5.49
C ILE A 33 -0.14 -7.57 5.94
N PRO A 34 -0.39 -6.98 7.11
CA PRO A 34 0.51 -5.99 7.68
C PRO A 34 1.84 -6.62 8.13
N HIS A 35 2.90 -5.81 8.13
CA HIS A 35 4.08 -6.08 8.92
C HIS A 35 4.19 -5.06 10.05
N ILE A 36 4.18 -5.52 11.28
CA ILE A 36 4.31 -4.68 12.47
C ILE A 36 5.79 -4.57 12.83
N ASN A 37 6.35 -3.37 12.75
CA ASN A 37 7.62 -3.02 13.35
C ASN A 37 7.35 -2.48 14.77
N VAL A 38 7.84 -3.15 15.80
CA VAL A 38 7.69 -2.83 17.23
C VAL A 38 6.25 -2.95 17.74
N GLY A 39 5.30 -2.12 17.30
CA GLY A 39 3.88 -2.20 17.68
C GLY A 39 3.58 -1.86 19.13
N SER A 40 4.36 -0.95 19.75
CA SER A 40 4.15 -0.53 21.14
C SER A 40 2.97 0.43 21.35
N ASP A 41 2.31 0.82 20.27
CA ASP A 41 1.17 1.74 20.24
C ASP A 41 -0.20 1.04 20.27
N GLY A 42 -0.24 -0.28 20.46
CA GLY A 42 -1.46 -1.08 20.44
C GLY A 42 -1.85 -1.63 19.06
N THR A 43 -1.00 -1.46 18.04
CA THR A 43 -1.26 -1.99 16.68
C THR A 43 -1.44 -3.51 16.70
N LYS A 44 -0.64 -4.23 17.46
CA LYS A 44 -0.70 -5.68 17.55
C LYS A 44 -2.03 -6.14 18.13
N GLU A 45 -2.43 -5.58 19.27
CA GLU A 45 -3.68 -5.88 19.95
C GLU A 45 -4.89 -5.56 19.07
N TYR A 46 -4.82 -4.46 18.32
CA TYR A 46 -5.86 -4.07 17.37
C TYR A 46 -6.01 -5.11 16.24
N LEU A 47 -4.91 -5.61 15.66
CA LEU A 47 -4.96 -6.61 14.60
C LEU A 47 -5.45 -7.96 15.11
N ASP A 48 -5.02 -8.39 16.30
CA ASP A 48 -5.47 -9.62 16.96
C ASP A 48 -7.00 -9.58 17.21
N LEU A 49 -7.51 -8.46 17.74
CA LEU A 49 -8.93 -8.26 17.98
C LEU A 49 -9.77 -8.31 16.69
N ASN A 50 -9.23 -7.76 15.60
CA ASN A 50 -9.89 -7.74 14.29
C ASN A 50 -9.61 -9.00 13.43
N LYS A 51 -8.87 -9.98 13.96
CA LYS A 51 -8.52 -11.24 13.29
C LYS A 51 -7.81 -11.02 11.94
N ILE A 52 -6.94 -10.01 11.89
CA ILE A 52 -6.12 -9.71 10.72
C ILE A 52 -4.77 -10.40 10.90
N ASN A 53 -4.39 -11.26 9.96
CA ASN A 53 -3.08 -11.93 9.97
C ASN A 53 -1.97 -10.91 9.66
N TYR A 54 -0.86 -11.01 10.40
CA TYR A 54 0.29 -10.12 10.21
C TYR A 54 1.63 -10.85 10.37
N THR A 55 2.71 -10.16 10.04
CA THR A 55 4.07 -10.50 10.45
C THR A 55 4.58 -9.45 11.45
N PHE A 56 5.57 -9.81 12.26
CA PHE A 56 6.01 -8.96 13.36
C PHE A 56 7.52 -9.03 13.57
N THR A 57 8.12 -7.90 13.94
CA THR A 57 9.47 -7.82 14.52
C THR A 57 9.41 -6.95 15.78
N ASN A 58 10.16 -7.34 16.81
CA ASN A 58 10.26 -6.57 18.06
C ASN A 58 11.24 -5.39 17.99
N TYR A 59 11.70 -5.08 16.78
CA TYR A 59 12.55 -3.93 16.45
C TYR A 59 12.08 -3.34 15.12
N ASN A 60 12.50 -2.12 14.81
CA ASN A 60 12.22 -1.53 13.50
C ASN A 60 13.11 -2.19 12.44
N ALA A 61 12.52 -3.08 11.66
CA ALA A 61 13.20 -3.77 10.55
C ALA A 61 13.24 -2.94 9.25
N GLY A 62 12.55 -1.80 9.24
CA GLY A 62 12.37 -0.98 8.05
C GLY A 62 11.29 -1.50 7.11
N ILE A 63 11.04 -0.74 6.04
CA ILE A 63 10.01 -1.04 5.04
C ILE A 63 10.37 -2.28 4.24
N CYS A 64 11.58 -2.33 3.68
CA CYS A 64 12.02 -3.39 2.77
C CYS A 64 11.94 -4.79 3.40
N LYS A 65 12.54 -4.94 4.57
CA LYS A 65 12.52 -6.21 5.30
C LYS A 65 11.11 -6.57 5.75
N GLY A 66 10.33 -5.61 6.23
CA GLY A 66 8.93 -5.80 6.59
C GLY A 66 8.09 -6.30 5.43
N MET A 67 8.24 -5.69 4.26
CA MET A 67 7.61 -6.11 3.01
C MET A 67 7.99 -7.55 2.64
N ASN A 68 9.30 -7.84 2.58
CA ASN A 68 9.80 -9.17 2.23
C ASN A 68 9.27 -10.26 3.18
N MET A 69 9.17 -9.96 4.47
CA MET A 69 8.59 -10.89 5.46
C MET A 69 7.10 -11.12 5.24
N ALA A 70 6.33 -10.07 5.01
CA ALA A 70 4.88 -10.16 4.85
C ALA A 70 4.49 -10.83 3.52
N VAL A 71 5.20 -10.54 2.42
CA VAL A 71 4.97 -11.17 1.10
C VAL A 71 5.11 -12.69 1.16
N LYS A 72 5.93 -13.26 2.05
CA LYS A 72 6.04 -14.73 2.24
C LYS A 72 4.71 -15.37 2.65
N LYS A 73 3.80 -14.60 3.27
CA LYS A 73 2.45 -15.06 3.63
C LYS A 73 1.39 -14.79 2.55
N ALA A 74 1.73 -14.04 1.50
CA ALA A 74 0.80 -13.68 0.43
C ALA A 74 0.31 -14.90 -0.36
N THR A 75 -1.01 -15.03 -0.52
CA THR A 75 -1.63 -16.14 -1.24
C THR A 75 -2.16 -15.74 -2.61
N LYS A 76 -2.36 -14.44 -2.87
CA LYS A 76 -2.90 -13.95 -4.14
C LYS A 76 -1.82 -13.83 -5.20
N GLU A 77 -2.28 -13.75 -6.45
CA GLU A 77 -1.43 -13.66 -7.64
C GLU A 77 -0.69 -12.31 -7.72
N TYR A 78 -1.37 -11.24 -7.27
CA TYR A 78 -0.81 -9.89 -7.29
C TYR A 78 -0.54 -9.40 -5.87
N ILE A 79 0.60 -8.77 -5.69
CA ILE A 79 1.05 -8.13 -4.46
C ILE A 79 0.89 -6.63 -4.63
N LEU A 80 0.15 -6.00 -3.73
CA LEU A 80 0.05 -4.55 -3.63
C LEU A 80 0.82 -4.07 -2.40
N TYR A 81 1.86 -3.29 -2.61
CA TYR A 81 2.54 -2.57 -1.55
C TYR A 81 1.83 -1.24 -1.28
N ALA A 82 1.54 -0.93 -0.04
CA ALA A 82 0.92 0.32 0.39
C ALA A 82 1.49 0.79 1.74
N HIS A 83 1.31 2.07 2.04
CA HIS A 83 1.68 2.65 3.33
C HIS A 83 0.49 2.64 4.30
N ASP A 84 0.79 2.69 5.59
CA ASP A 84 -0.19 2.67 6.67
C ASP A 84 -0.93 4.01 6.88
N ASP A 85 -0.49 5.08 6.22
CA ASP A 85 -1.08 6.41 6.21
C ASP A 85 -1.88 6.73 4.94
N PHE A 86 -2.14 5.74 4.08
CA PHE A 86 -2.92 5.94 2.87
C PHE A 86 -4.43 5.94 3.14
N TYR A 87 -5.15 6.78 2.41
CA TYR A 87 -6.59 6.69 2.23
C TYR A 87 -6.89 6.19 0.81
N PHE A 88 -7.49 5.02 0.68
CA PHE A 88 -7.90 4.44 -0.60
C PHE A 88 -9.25 5.03 -1.02
N CYS A 89 -9.28 5.70 -2.19
CA CYS A 89 -10.51 6.23 -2.77
C CYS A 89 -11.42 5.11 -3.31
N PRO A 90 -12.75 5.36 -3.48
CA PRO A 90 -13.65 4.37 -4.08
C PRO A 90 -13.17 3.87 -5.45
N ASP A 91 -13.44 2.59 -5.72
CA ASP A 91 -13.15 1.90 -6.99
C ASP A 91 -11.66 1.73 -7.33
N TRP A 92 -10.74 2.06 -6.43
CA TRP A 92 -9.29 1.99 -6.63
C TRP A 92 -8.82 0.62 -7.16
N ASP A 93 -9.39 -0.45 -6.62
CA ASP A 93 -9.02 -1.83 -6.93
C ASP A 93 -9.55 -2.30 -8.29
N GLU A 94 -10.73 -1.80 -8.69
CA GLU A 94 -11.28 -2.05 -10.03
C GLU A 94 -10.44 -1.35 -11.09
N VAL A 95 -10.01 -0.11 -10.86
CA VAL A 95 -9.14 0.63 -11.78
C VAL A 95 -7.82 -0.11 -11.99
N LEU A 96 -7.12 -0.48 -10.91
CA LEU A 96 -5.86 -1.22 -11.01
C LEU A 96 -6.04 -2.58 -11.70
N LEU A 97 -7.13 -3.30 -11.41
CA LEU A 97 -7.39 -4.59 -12.07
C LEU A 97 -7.63 -4.44 -13.57
N ASN A 98 -8.39 -3.41 -13.97
CA ASN A 98 -8.64 -3.11 -15.39
C ASN A 98 -7.34 -2.79 -16.14
N ASP A 99 -6.40 -2.06 -15.49
CA ASP A 99 -5.11 -1.76 -16.09
C ASP A 99 -4.22 -2.99 -16.21
N VAL A 100 -4.19 -3.85 -15.20
CA VAL A 100 -3.52 -5.16 -15.29
C VAL A 100 -4.07 -5.98 -16.48
N MET A 101 -5.39 -6.02 -16.67
CA MET A 101 -6.00 -6.76 -17.78
C MET A 101 -5.62 -6.20 -19.16
N LYS A 102 -5.37 -4.89 -19.29
CA LYS A 102 -4.88 -4.26 -20.53
C LYS A 102 -3.43 -4.62 -20.84
N ILE A 103 -2.59 -4.81 -19.82
CA ILE A 103 -1.15 -5.08 -19.98
C ILE A 103 -0.89 -6.47 -20.62
N GLN A 104 -1.74 -7.46 -20.39
CA GLN A 104 -1.69 -8.80 -21.00
C GLN A 104 -0.41 -9.61 -20.77
N HIS A 105 0.40 -9.25 -19.78
CA HIS A 105 1.58 -10.01 -19.33
C HIS A 105 1.89 -9.71 -17.87
N ASN A 106 2.73 -10.55 -17.23
CA ASN A 106 3.03 -10.44 -15.78
C ASN A 106 4.34 -9.69 -15.48
N LYS A 107 4.94 -9.06 -16.48
CA LYS A 107 6.20 -8.31 -16.33
C LYS A 107 5.90 -6.82 -16.26
N PHE A 108 5.32 -6.38 -15.16
CA PHE A 108 4.99 -4.96 -14.90
C PHE A 108 5.17 -4.63 -13.43
N TYR A 109 5.39 -3.36 -13.18
CA TYR A 109 5.35 -2.71 -11.89
C TYR A 109 4.43 -1.50 -12.06
N LEU A 110 3.21 -1.61 -11.58
CA LEU A 110 2.15 -0.63 -11.81
C LEU A 110 1.91 0.18 -10.54
N SER A 111 1.87 1.50 -10.65
CA SER A 111 1.58 2.38 -9.53
C SER A 111 0.22 3.01 -9.64
N GLY A 112 -0.44 3.18 -8.50
CA GLY A 112 -1.55 4.12 -8.38
C GLY A 112 -1.05 5.56 -8.32
N ILE A 113 -1.96 6.51 -8.53
CA ILE A 113 -1.66 7.94 -8.40
C ILE A 113 -1.88 8.35 -6.95
N MET A 114 -0.84 8.93 -6.35
CA MET A 114 -0.91 9.52 -5.03
C MET A 114 -1.27 11.00 -5.12
N MET A 115 -2.33 11.38 -4.39
CA MET A 115 -2.76 12.77 -4.24
C MET A 115 -2.09 13.39 -3.01
N ASN A 116 -2.00 14.71 -2.99
CA ASN A 116 -1.37 15.52 -1.95
C ASN A 116 0.16 15.39 -1.92
N ASN A 117 0.73 14.30 -1.47
CA ASN A 117 2.18 14.08 -1.44
C ASN A 117 2.76 13.49 -2.73
N GLY A 118 1.93 13.32 -3.75
CA GLY A 118 2.30 12.78 -5.06
C GLY A 118 2.24 13.81 -6.19
N PRO A 119 2.12 13.34 -7.43
CA PRO A 119 2.05 14.22 -8.61
C PRO A 119 0.80 15.08 -8.66
N LEU A 120 -0.31 14.63 -8.06
CA LEU A 120 -1.53 15.43 -7.99
C LEU A 120 -1.54 16.28 -6.71
N LYS A 121 -1.56 17.60 -6.88
CA LYS A 121 -1.60 18.55 -5.77
C LYS A 121 -3.06 18.90 -5.46
N PHE A 122 -3.61 18.26 -4.44
CA PHE A 122 -4.94 18.55 -3.94
C PHE A 122 -4.97 18.38 -2.43
N ASP A 123 -5.01 19.48 -1.73
CA ASP A 123 -4.98 19.51 -0.28
C ASP A 123 -6.35 19.15 0.31
N CYS A 124 -6.42 17.98 0.96
CA CYS A 124 -7.54 17.52 1.77
C CYS A 124 -7.19 17.43 3.26
N GLY A 125 -6.12 18.11 3.68
CA GLY A 125 -5.49 17.93 4.98
C GLY A 125 -4.44 16.82 4.95
N ASN A 126 -3.42 16.98 5.80
CA ASN A 126 -2.26 16.08 5.89
C ASN A 126 -2.06 15.47 7.29
N THR A 127 -3.04 15.65 8.17
CA THR A 127 -3.09 15.03 9.50
C THR A 127 -4.49 14.51 9.77
N LEU A 128 -4.64 13.56 10.72
CA LEU A 128 -5.94 13.02 11.10
C LEU A 128 -6.92 14.13 11.55
N ASN A 129 -6.41 15.18 12.18
CA ASN A 129 -7.26 16.27 12.71
C ASN A 129 -7.80 17.21 11.63
N ASN A 130 -7.15 17.31 10.49
CA ASN A 130 -7.55 18.21 9.41
C ASN A 130 -7.91 17.50 8.11
N PHE A 131 -7.87 16.16 8.08
CA PHE A 131 -8.27 15.38 6.92
C PHE A 131 -9.77 15.54 6.64
N ASN A 132 -10.09 16.00 5.44
CA ASN A 132 -11.45 16.22 4.98
C ASN A 132 -11.83 15.16 3.93
N GLU A 133 -12.39 14.04 4.42
CA GLU A 133 -12.83 12.91 3.61
C GLU A 133 -13.87 13.34 2.56
N GLU A 134 -14.86 14.17 2.97
CA GLU A 134 -15.90 14.65 2.06
C GLU A 134 -15.35 15.47 0.90
N LYS A 135 -14.44 16.40 1.19
CA LYS A 135 -13.75 17.18 0.16
C LYS A 135 -12.98 16.28 -0.80
N LEU A 136 -12.30 15.24 -0.29
CA LEU A 136 -11.59 14.27 -1.12
C LEU A 136 -12.58 13.52 -2.03
N LEU A 137 -13.61 12.93 -1.46
CA LEU A 137 -14.57 12.08 -2.19
C LEU A 137 -15.37 12.83 -3.24
N ASN A 138 -15.65 14.12 -3.02
CA ASN A 138 -16.34 14.96 -3.99
C ASN A 138 -15.46 15.39 -5.16
N ASN A 139 -14.14 15.24 -5.08
CA ASN A 139 -13.21 15.79 -6.07
C ASN A 139 -12.23 14.79 -6.68
N PHE A 140 -11.95 13.64 -6.07
CA PHE A 140 -10.86 12.76 -6.51
C PHE A 140 -10.98 12.26 -7.96
N LYS A 141 -12.18 12.22 -8.54
CA LYS A 141 -12.42 11.84 -9.96
C LYS A 141 -12.24 13.00 -10.95
N ASN A 142 -12.05 14.23 -10.47
CA ASN A 142 -12.02 15.43 -11.32
C ASN A 142 -10.62 15.78 -11.82
N PHE A 143 -9.61 14.99 -11.49
CA PHE A 143 -8.23 15.25 -11.87
C PHE A 143 -7.86 14.54 -13.14
N ASN A 144 -7.39 15.31 -14.12
CA ASN A 144 -6.73 14.75 -15.30
C ASN A 144 -5.30 14.34 -14.93
N HIS A 145 -4.93 13.15 -15.31
CA HIS A 145 -3.56 12.64 -15.19
C HIS A 145 -3.18 11.95 -16.50
N PHE A 146 -1.88 11.79 -16.68
CA PHE A 146 -1.32 11.06 -17.82
C PHE A 146 -0.56 9.86 -17.28
N ASP A 147 -0.72 8.72 -17.94
CA ASP A 147 0.14 7.57 -17.68
C ASP A 147 1.57 7.90 -18.14
N PHE A 148 2.53 7.58 -17.32
CA PHE A 148 3.94 7.76 -17.66
C PHE A 148 4.76 6.56 -17.17
N GLN A 149 5.89 6.34 -17.83
CA GLN A 149 6.86 5.34 -17.42
C GLN A 149 7.96 6.00 -16.58
N GLY A 150 8.42 5.30 -15.57
CA GLY A 150 9.51 5.74 -14.73
C GLY A 150 9.31 5.38 -13.26
N SER A 151 10.27 5.81 -12.46
CA SER A 151 10.22 5.61 -11.01
C SER A 151 9.08 6.39 -10.38
N THR A 152 8.39 5.76 -9.45
CA THR A 152 7.24 6.34 -8.77
C THR A 152 7.17 5.85 -7.32
N TRP A 153 6.16 6.31 -6.58
CA TRP A 153 5.94 5.96 -5.18
C TRP A 153 4.78 4.98 -5.04
N ALA A 154 4.70 4.33 -3.86
CA ALA A 154 3.56 3.50 -3.51
C ALA A 154 2.21 4.27 -3.72
N PRO A 155 1.09 3.56 -3.98
CA PRO A 155 0.96 2.11 -3.95
C PRO A 155 1.50 1.45 -5.22
N HIS A 156 2.13 0.28 -5.07
CA HIS A 156 2.69 -0.47 -6.18
C HIS A 156 2.09 -1.85 -6.31
N LEU A 157 1.68 -2.22 -7.52
CA LEU A 157 1.15 -3.54 -7.84
C LEU A 157 2.13 -4.30 -8.72
N ILE A 158 2.48 -5.52 -8.30
CA ILE A 158 3.39 -6.40 -9.01
C ILE A 158 2.84 -7.83 -9.03
N HIS A 159 3.10 -8.58 -10.10
CA HIS A 159 2.79 -10.00 -10.13
C HIS A 159 3.74 -10.78 -9.21
N LYS A 160 3.22 -11.77 -8.47
CA LYS A 160 3.98 -12.54 -7.48
C LYS A 160 5.19 -13.26 -8.07
N ASP A 161 5.11 -13.73 -9.32
CA ASP A 161 6.25 -14.39 -9.97
C ASP A 161 7.35 -13.39 -10.35
N LEU A 162 6.98 -12.17 -10.74
CA LEU A 162 7.95 -11.11 -10.97
C LEU A 162 8.62 -10.71 -9.67
N TRP A 163 7.85 -10.52 -8.58
CA TRP A 163 8.40 -10.27 -7.24
C TRP A 163 9.45 -11.31 -6.83
N LYS A 164 9.14 -12.62 -7.01
CA LYS A 164 10.09 -13.68 -6.73
C LYS A 164 11.33 -13.63 -7.62
N LYS A 165 11.15 -13.29 -8.91
CA LYS A 165 12.24 -13.22 -9.87
C LYS A 165 13.23 -12.10 -9.57
N VAL A 166 12.74 -10.92 -9.16
CA VAL A 166 13.59 -9.78 -8.79
C VAL A 166 14.15 -9.90 -7.37
N GLY A 167 13.62 -10.80 -6.54
CA GLY A 167 14.11 -11.06 -5.20
C GLY A 167 13.44 -10.20 -4.11
N GLY A 168 12.42 -9.41 -4.45
CA GLY A 168 11.78 -8.45 -3.57
C GLY A 168 12.57 -7.17 -3.39
N PHE A 169 12.28 -6.42 -2.32
CA PHE A 169 13.04 -5.21 -1.98
C PHE A 169 14.45 -5.54 -1.48
N SER A 170 15.45 -4.76 -1.89
CA SER A 170 16.78 -4.81 -1.28
C SER A 170 16.71 -4.32 0.18
N GLU A 171 17.13 -5.17 1.12
CA GLU A 171 17.13 -4.84 2.55
C GLU A 171 18.26 -3.88 2.94
N GLU A 172 19.14 -3.51 2.01
CA GLU A 172 20.19 -2.51 2.19
C GLU A 172 19.61 -1.08 2.29
N PHE A 173 18.41 -0.85 1.74
CA PHE A 173 17.70 0.43 1.86
C PHE A 173 16.98 0.57 3.21
N TYR A 174 17.72 0.64 4.28
CA TYR A 174 17.16 0.86 5.62
C TYR A 174 17.08 2.37 5.94
N PRO A 175 15.98 2.87 6.50
CA PRO A 175 14.71 2.19 6.84
C PRO A 175 13.72 2.04 5.66
N GLY A 176 14.08 2.43 4.42
CA GLY A 176 13.25 2.30 3.22
C GLY A 176 13.45 3.38 2.18
N THR A 177 14.20 4.45 2.47
CA THR A 177 14.43 5.56 1.53
C THR A 177 15.19 5.07 0.29
N GLY A 178 14.62 5.30 -0.91
CA GLY A 178 15.20 4.89 -2.18
C GLY A 178 14.84 3.47 -2.64
N SER A 179 14.08 2.70 -1.85
CA SER A 179 13.69 1.33 -2.19
C SER A 179 12.73 1.24 -3.37
N ASP A 180 11.81 2.20 -3.51
CA ASP A 180 10.86 2.20 -4.62
C ASP A 180 11.55 2.36 -5.99
N PRO A 181 12.49 3.32 -6.17
CA PRO A 181 13.28 3.41 -7.39
C PRO A 181 14.16 2.19 -7.66
N ASP A 182 14.66 1.50 -6.63
CA ASP A 182 15.51 0.32 -6.78
C ASP A 182 14.73 -0.89 -7.32
N LEU A 183 13.47 -1.04 -6.92
CA LEU A 183 12.62 -2.13 -7.38
C LEU A 183 12.04 -1.89 -8.79
N ASN A 184 11.94 -0.64 -9.23
CA ASN A 184 11.44 -0.25 -10.55
C ASN A 184 12.46 -0.57 -11.68
#